data_51a272f3bc99d3d15ee30ea440684c46
#
_entry.id   51a272f3bc99d3d15ee30ea440684c46
#
_cell.length_a   1.000
_cell.length_b   1.000
_cell.length_c   1.000
_cell.angle_alpha   90.00
_cell.angle_beta   90.00
_cell.angle_gamma   90.00
#
_symmetry.space_group_name_H-M   'P 1'
#
loop_
_entity.id
_entity.type
_entity.pdbx_description
1 polymer ?
#
loop_
_entity_poly.entity_id
_entity_poly.type
_entity_poly.pdbx_seq_one_letter_code
_entity_poly.pdbx_strand_id
1 'polypeptide(L)'
;MPDLSLFSLEGKVMIVTGAGRGIGKSIALVSARAGADLVIGSRTMSELEEVARTVRDIGRRCECFTVDVSNVVSIRDFVAQTLTVVDGIDILVNNAGYNKIKPALEVTEEEYDYIVDVNLKNVFFFSQAVAQHMIERGKGGRIINISSQVGVVGGPLRAVYSGAKAGVCNLTRSLAAEWAPHNITVNAVAPTMTRTPLAEQAMQNEGFRVQVKKILMGRLAEPDEIAGAVIYLAAPAGAMVTGHTLVVDGGYTIV
;
A
#
# COMPACT_ATOMS: atom_id res chain seq x y z
N MET A 1 -27.41 3.51 16.73
CA MET A 1 -26.39 2.69 16.07
C MET A 1 -25.07 2.94 16.78
N PRO A 2 -24.14 1.99 16.86
CA PRO A 2 -22.82 2.30 17.41
C PRO A 2 -22.17 3.42 16.59
N ASP A 3 -21.48 4.33 17.27
CA ASP A 3 -20.75 5.42 16.63
C ASP A 3 -19.48 4.86 15.96
N LEU A 4 -19.50 4.75 14.65
CA LEU A 4 -18.35 4.31 13.82
C LEU A 4 -17.56 5.49 13.26
N SER A 5 -17.80 6.72 13.74
CA SER A 5 -17.10 7.94 13.24
C SER A 5 -15.57 7.85 13.35
N LEU A 6 -15.06 7.07 14.34
CA LEU A 6 -13.63 6.80 14.47
C LEU A 6 -13.00 6.10 13.27
N PHE A 7 -13.78 5.41 12.43
CA PHE A 7 -13.31 4.73 11.22
C PHE A 7 -13.72 5.47 9.94
N SER A 8 -14.32 6.65 10.06
CA SER A 8 -14.70 7.47 8.91
C SER A 8 -13.49 8.15 8.28
N LEU A 9 -13.49 8.19 6.95
CA LEU A 9 -12.57 8.96 6.12
C LEU A 9 -13.28 10.13 5.42
N GLU A 10 -14.45 10.54 5.90
CA GLU A 10 -15.23 11.62 5.32
C GLU A 10 -14.41 12.92 5.26
N GLY A 11 -14.43 13.58 4.08
CA GLY A 11 -13.68 14.79 3.83
C GLY A 11 -12.15 14.61 3.70
N LYS A 12 -11.65 13.36 3.62
CA LYS A 12 -10.23 13.06 3.40
C LYS A 12 -9.94 12.78 1.95
N VAL A 13 -8.80 13.28 1.49
CA VAL A 13 -8.24 12.95 0.17
C VAL A 13 -7.14 11.91 0.34
N MET A 14 -7.31 10.76 -0.32
CA MET A 14 -6.38 9.65 -0.24
C MET A 14 -5.76 9.33 -1.60
N ILE A 15 -4.41 9.24 -1.63
CA ILE A 15 -3.68 8.66 -2.75
C ILE A 15 -3.52 7.15 -2.53
N VAL A 16 -3.78 6.35 -3.59
CA VAL A 16 -3.47 4.91 -3.61
C VAL A 16 -2.66 4.56 -4.85
N THR A 17 -1.43 4.07 -4.67
CA THR A 17 -0.59 3.60 -5.78
C THR A 17 -0.85 2.13 -6.09
N GLY A 18 -0.76 1.74 -7.37
CA GLY A 18 -1.07 0.36 -7.79
C GLY A 18 -2.54 -0.01 -7.62
N ALA A 19 -3.45 0.96 -7.77
CA ALA A 19 -4.87 0.82 -7.47
C ALA A 19 -5.71 0.13 -8.54
N GLY A 20 -5.13 -0.20 -9.72
CA GLY A 20 -5.91 -0.76 -10.83
C GLY A 20 -6.48 -2.17 -10.57
N ARG A 21 -5.85 -2.96 -9.69
CA ARG A 21 -6.25 -4.35 -9.39
C ARG A 21 -5.81 -4.81 -8.00
N GLY A 22 -6.28 -6.01 -7.59
CA GLY A 22 -5.85 -6.71 -6.38
C GLY A 22 -6.08 -5.89 -5.10
N ILE A 23 -5.08 -5.88 -4.22
CA ILE A 23 -5.14 -5.20 -2.92
C ILE A 23 -5.39 -3.69 -3.10
N GLY A 24 -4.70 -3.03 -4.04
CA GLY A 24 -4.85 -1.59 -4.27
C GLY A 24 -6.25 -1.20 -4.73
N LYS A 25 -6.89 -1.99 -5.62
CA LYS A 25 -8.30 -1.82 -6.02
C LYS A 25 -9.23 -1.93 -4.80
N SER A 26 -9.04 -2.95 -3.97
CA SER A 26 -9.84 -3.14 -2.75
C SER A 26 -9.64 -1.97 -1.78
N ILE A 27 -8.40 -1.54 -1.52
CA ILE A 27 -8.12 -0.37 -0.68
C ILE A 27 -8.87 0.86 -1.19
N ALA A 28 -8.82 1.15 -2.50
CA ALA A 28 -9.52 2.28 -3.09
C ALA A 28 -11.04 2.19 -2.86
N LEU A 29 -11.65 1.04 -3.15
CA LEU A 29 -13.10 0.86 -3.02
C LEU A 29 -13.59 0.89 -1.57
N VAL A 30 -12.85 0.26 -0.64
CA VAL A 30 -13.20 0.27 0.80
C VAL A 30 -13.01 1.67 1.38
N SER A 31 -11.95 2.40 0.97
CA SER A 31 -11.73 3.80 1.40
C SER A 31 -12.84 4.74 0.89
N ALA A 32 -13.30 4.56 -0.34
CA ALA A 32 -14.44 5.32 -0.87
C ALA A 32 -15.71 5.07 -0.05
N ARG A 33 -16.00 3.81 0.31
CA ARG A 33 -17.14 3.46 1.19
C ARG A 33 -16.98 4.04 2.61
N ALA A 34 -15.75 4.23 3.08
CA ALA A 34 -15.46 4.90 4.35
C ALA A 34 -15.53 6.44 4.26
N GLY A 35 -15.77 7.02 3.07
CA GLY A 35 -16.00 8.45 2.86
C GLY A 35 -14.83 9.21 2.22
N ALA A 36 -13.73 8.55 1.84
CA ALA A 36 -12.60 9.23 1.20
C ALA A 36 -12.87 9.62 -0.25
N ASP A 37 -12.39 10.79 -0.66
CA ASP A 37 -12.14 11.12 -2.05
C ASP A 37 -10.77 10.57 -2.48
N LEU A 38 -10.62 10.13 -3.71
CA LEU A 38 -9.45 9.36 -4.14
C LEU A 38 -8.68 10.02 -5.28
N VAL A 39 -7.36 9.86 -5.23
CA VAL A 39 -6.49 9.97 -6.41
C VAL A 39 -5.74 8.65 -6.54
N ILE A 40 -5.95 7.96 -7.65
CA ILE A 40 -5.42 6.62 -7.86
C ILE A 40 -4.39 6.60 -8.99
N GLY A 41 -3.30 5.83 -8.78
CA GLY A 41 -2.21 5.75 -9.74
C GLY A 41 -1.77 4.33 -10.04
N SER A 42 -1.53 4.03 -11.32
CA SER A 42 -0.85 2.83 -11.79
C SER A 42 -0.33 3.04 -13.23
N ARG A 43 0.29 2.02 -13.82
CA ARG A 43 0.77 2.11 -15.21
C ARG A 43 -0.33 1.97 -16.27
N THR A 44 -1.46 1.36 -15.92
CA THR A 44 -2.54 1.00 -16.86
C THR A 44 -3.76 1.87 -16.62
N MET A 45 -3.97 2.88 -17.50
CA MET A 45 -5.07 3.82 -17.36
C MET A 45 -6.46 3.14 -17.42
N SER A 46 -6.66 2.16 -18.29
CA SER A 46 -7.95 1.48 -18.42
C SER A 46 -8.38 0.74 -17.14
N GLU A 47 -7.43 0.14 -16.40
CA GLU A 47 -7.70 -0.48 -15.10
C GLU A 47 -8.07 0.59 -14.04
N LEU A 48 -7.42 1.76 -14.09
CA LEU A 48 -7.72 2.88 -13.18
C LEU A 48 -9.11 3.47 -13.45
N GLU A 49 -9.48 3.66 -14.72
CA GLU A 49 -10.78 4.20 -15.11
C GLU A 49 -11.95 3.31 -14.66
N GLU A 50 -11.76 1.97 -14.71
CA GLU A 50 -12.75 1.02 -14.18
C GLU A 50 -12.95 1.22 -12.68
N VAL A 51 -11.86 1.34 -11.92
CA VAL A 51 -11.90 1.58 -10.47
C VAL A 51 -12.49 2.95 -10.17
N ALA A 52 -12.06 3.99 -10.89
CA ALA A 52 -12.54 5.35 -10.68
C ALA A 52 -14.06 5.46 -10.95
N ARG A 53 -14.58 4.77 -11.97
CA ARG A 53 -16.01 4.69 -12.22
C ARG A 53 -16.74 4.10 -11.02
N THR A 54 -16.27 2.97 -10.50
CA THR A 54 -16.89 2.32 -9.33
C THR A 54 -16.84 3.22 -8.09
N VAL A 55 -15.76 3.98 -7.89
CA VAL A 55 -15.66 4.95 -6.77
C VAL A 55 -16.68 6.09 -6.95
N ARG A 56 -16.85 6.59 -8.18
CA ARG A 56 -17.86 7.63 -8.48
C ARG A 56 -19.29 7.12 -8.30
N ASP A 57 -19.55 5.85 -8.64
CA ASP A 57 -20.87 5.20 -8.41
C ASP A 57 -21.17 5.06 -6.89
N ILE A 58 -20.15 4.97 -6.04
CA ILE A 58 -20.27 5.02 -4.55
C ILE A 58 -20.60 6.47 -4.08
N GLY A 59 -20.48 7.48 -4.95
CA GLY A 59 -20.74 8.88 -4.63
C GLY A 59 -19.50 9.66 -4.16
N ARG A 60 -18.26 9.13 -4.40
CA ARG A 60 -17.02 9.84 -4.04
C ARG A 60 -16.29 10.35 -5.28
N ARG A 61 -15.49 11.41 -5.10
CA ARG A 61 -14.63 11.90 -6.17
C ARG A 61 -13.46 10.94 -6.39
N CYS A 62 -13.08 10.71 -7.63
CA CYS A 62 -11.93 9.92 -7.97
C CYS A 62 -11.26 10.46 -9.24
N GLU A 63 -10.01 10.87 -9.08
CA GLU A 63 -9.12 11.20 -10.19
C GLU A 63 -8.10 10.07 -10.39
N CYS A 64 -7.65 9.88 -11.63
CA CYS A 64 -6.69 8.85 -11.95
C CYS A 64 -5.60 9.37 -12.90
N PHE A 65 -4.35 9.04 -12.59
CA PHE A 65 -3.19 9.39 -13.39
C PHE A 65 -2.27 8.18 -13.56
N THR A 66 -1.62 8.09 -14.72
CA THR A 66 -0.59 7.07 -14.89
C THR A 66 0.67 7.44 -14.10
N VAL A 67 1.28 6.42 -13.49
CA VAL A 67 2.57 6.58 -12.80
C VAL A 67 3.40 5.31 -12.95
N ASP A 68 4.66 5.49 -13.31
CA ASP A 68 5.68 4.45 -13.16
C ASP A 68 6.44 4.70 -11.85
N VAL A 69 6.15 3.87 -10.86
CA VAL A 69 6.73 4.00 -9.51
C VAL A 69 8.22 3.65 -9.47
N SER A 70 8.80 3.02 -10.49
CA SER A 70 10.24 2.80 -10.60
C SER A 70 11.01 4.08 -10.96
N ASN A 71 10.31 5.11 -11.45
CA ASN A 71 10.89 6.37 -11.91
C ASN A 71 10.52 7.53 -10.97
N VAL A 72 11.52 8.12 -10.32
CA VAL A 72 11.33 9.23 -9.35
C VAL A 72 10.74 10.48 -9.99
N VAL A 73 11.06 10.76 -11.26
CA VAL A 73 10.46 11.91 -11.98
C VAL A 73 8.96 11.67 -12.15
N SER A 74 8.56 10.47 -12.60
CA SER A 74 7.14 10.10 -12.73
C SER A 74 6.38 10.19 -11.40
N ILE A 75 7.03 9.86 -10.28
CA ILE A 75 6.46 10.01 -8.93
C ILE A 75 6.19 11.48 -8.60
N ARG A 76 7.18 12.35 -8.83
CA ARG A 76 7.04 13.79 -8.57
C ARG A 76 5.97 14.43 -9.46
N ASP A 77 5.93 14.07 -10.73
CA ASP A 77 4.94 14.55 -11.68
C ASP A 77 3.52 14.11 -11.26
N PHE A 78 3.36 12.87 -10.80
CA PHE A 78 2.08 12.37 -10.29
C PHE A 78 1.61 13.18 -9.06
N VAL A 79 2.49 13.46 -8.10
CA VAL A 79 2.13 14.26 -6.91
C VAL A 79 1.80 15.70 -7.33
N ALA A 80 2.58 16.29 -8.23
CA ALA A 80 2.31 17.64 -8.75
C ALA A 80 0.95 17.70 -9.47
N GLN A 81 0.64 16.74 -10.35
CA GLN A 81 -0.67 16.65 -11.02
C GLN A 81 -1.80 16.47 -10.01
N THR A 82 -1.61 15.62 -9.00
CA THR A 82 -2.59 15.45 -7.92
C THR A 82 -2.95 16.79 -7.28
N LEU A 83 -1.96 17.61 -6.96
CA LEU A 83 -2.16 18.91 -6.31
C LEU A 83 -2.82 19.97 -7.20
N THR A 84 -2.97 19.72 -8.51
CA THR A 84 -3.77 20.60 -9.39
C THR A 84 -5.26 20.30 -9.34
N VAL A 85 -5.67 19.14 -8.83
CA VAL A 85 -7.08 18.68 -8.86
C VAL A 85 -7.69 18.49 -7.47
N VAL A 86 -6.89 18.57 -6.40
CA VAL A 86 -7.35 18.49 -5.00
C VAL A 86 -6.74 19.62 -4.16
N ASP A 87 -7.47 20.06 -3.13
CA ASP A 87 -7.00 21.13 -2.21
C ASP A 87 -5.87 20.67 -1.25
N GLY A 88 -5.61 19.37 -1.20
CA GLY A 88 -4.53 18.81 -0.39
C GLY A 88 -4.67 17.30 -0.22
N ILE A 89 -3.57 16.68 0.21
CA ILE A 89 -3.46 15.23 0.41
C ILE A 89 -3.46 14.97 1.92
N ASP A 90 -4.39 14.14 2.40
CA ASP A 90 -4.49 13.75 3.81
C ASP A 90 -3.89 12.36 4.07
N ILE A 91 -3.97 11.47 3.07
CA ILE A 91 -3.58 10.07 3.23
C ILE A 91 -2.81 9.63 1.99
N LEU A 92 -1.68 8.94 2.21
CA LEU A 92 -0.94 8.23 1.16
C LEU A 92 -0.91 6.74 1.46
N VAL A 93 -1.28 5.92 0.47
CA VAL A 93 -1.10 4.46 0.53
C VAL A 93 -0.10 4.04 -0.56
N ASN A 94 1.11 3.70 -0.15
CA ASN A 94 2.15 3.11 -0.99
C ASN A 94 1.86 1.60 -1.14
N ASN A 95 1.03 1.25 -2.12
CA ASN A 95 0.66 -0.14 -2.36
C ASN A 95 1.34 -0.76 -3.59
N ALA A 96 1.76 0.02 -4.57
CA ALA A 96 2.43 -0.50 -5.75
C ALA A 96 3.63 -1.40 -5.37
N GLY A 97 3.71 -2.56 -5.99
CA GLY A 97 4.75 -3.54 -5.70
C GLY A 97 4.90 -4.57 -6.81
N TYR A 98 6.05 -5.23 -6.83
CA TYR A 98 6.40 -6.29 -7.78
C TYR A 98 7.19 -7.38 -7.08
N ASN A 99 6.86 -8.64 -7.35
CA ASN A 99 7.61 -9.80 -6.85
C ASN A 99 7.96 -10.73 -8.00
N LYS A 100 9.21 -11.21 -8.02
CA LYS A 100 9.68 -12.26 -8.90
C LYS A 100 10.18 -13.43 -8.06
N ILE A 101 9.59 -14.61 -8.28
CA ILE A 101 9.99 -15.85 -7.60
C ILE A 101 11.14 -16.45 -8.39
N LYS A 102 12.35 -16.49 -7.78
CA LYS A 102 13.57 -16.97 -8.43
C LYS A 102 14.63 -17.38 -7.39
N PRO A 103 15.44 -18.41 -7.64
CA PRO A 103 16.61 -18.70 -6.81
C PRO A 103 17.54 -17.49 -6.71
N ALA A 104 18.08 -17.22 -5.52
CA ALA A 104 18.94 -16.06 -5.30
C ALA A 104 20.19 -16.05 -6.20
N LEU A 105 20.75 -17.22 -6.48
CA LEU A 105 21.93 -17.37 -7.39
C LEU A 105 21.64 -17.04 -8.87
N GLU A 106 20.37 -16.92 -9.25
CA GLU A 106 19.96 -16.65 -10.62
C GLU A 106 19.46 -15.21 -10.81
N VAL A 107 19.35 -14.41 -9.74
CA VAL A 107 18.89 -13.03 -9.83
C VAL A 107 19.95 -12.19 -10.52
N THR A 108 19.56 -11.46 -11.57
CA THR A 108 20.45 -10.50 -12.25
C THR A 108 20.42 -9.14 -11.55
N GLU A 109 21.42 -8.29 -11.85
CA GLU A 109 21.52 -6.92 -11.34
C GLU A 109 20.26 -6.10 -11.73
N GLU A 110 19.82 -6.19 -12.98
CA GLU A 110 18.64 -5.47 -13.48
C GLU A 110 17.35 -5.92 -12.77
N GLU A 111 17.23 -7.21 -12.48
CA GLU A 111 16.10 -7.74 -11.70
C GLU A 111 16.14 -7.25 -10.26
N TYR A 112 17.33 -7.22 -9.65
CA TYR A 112 17.56 -6.70 -8.31
C TYR A 112 17.16 -5.23 -8.25
N ASP A 113 17.68 -4.40 -9.13
CA ASP A 113 17.42 -2.97 -9.17
C ASP A 113 15.93 -2.68 -9.38
N TYR A 114 15.28 -3.35 -10.33
CA TYR A 114 13.86 -3.19 -10.59
C TYR A 114 13.00 -3.58 -9.37
N ILE A 115 13.34 -4.68 -8.68
CA ILE A 115 12.60 -5.10 -7.47
C ILE A 115 12.78 -4.06 -6.35
N VAL A 116 13.99 -3.55 -6.15
CA VAL A 116 14.28 -2.51 -5.14
C VAL A 116 13.58 -1.21 -5.50
N ASP A 117 13.66 -0.78 -6.76
CA ASP A 117 13.03 0.45 -7.23
C ASP A 117 11.51 0.42 -7.01
N VAL A 118 10.86 -0.69 -7.38
CA VAL A 118 9.40 -0.83 -7.31
C VAL A 118 8.89 -1.12 -5.89
N ASN A 119 9.70 -1.63 -4.95
CA ASN A 119 9.20 -2.05 -3.63
C ASN A 119 9.73 -1.24 -2.45
N LEU A 120 10.87 -0.54 -2.59
CA LEU A 120 11.50 0.22 -1.51
C LEU A 120 11.74 1.67 -1.91
N LYS A 121 12.45 1.92 -3.02
CA LYS A 121 12.80 3.27 -3.46
C LYS A 121 11.55 4.12 -3.71
N ASN A 122 10.54 3.57 -4.37
CA ASN A 122 9.28 4.29 -4.59
C ASN A 122 8.61 4.73 -3.29
N VAL A 123 8.59 3.84 -2.28
CA VAL A 123 7.97 4.12 -0.98
C VAL A 123 8.61 5.33 -0.33
N PHE A 124 9.94 5.42 -0.41
CA PHE A 124 10.66 6.60 0.10
C PHE A 124 10.27 7.88 -0.65
N PHE A 125 10.38 7.88 -1.98
CA PHE A 125 10.17 9.11 -2.76
C PHE A 125 8.72 9.57 -2.83
N PHE A 126 7.74 8.66 -2.86
CA PHE A 126 6.34 9.04 -2.69
C PHE A 126 6.07 9.62 -1.31
N SER A 127 6.57 8.95 -0.25
CA SER A 127 6.41 9.43 1.11
C SER A 127 7.06 10.80 1.29
N GLN A 128 8.26 11.03 0.74
CA GLN A 128 8.96 12.31 0.79
C GLN A 128 8.14 13.43 0.12
N ALA A 129 7.70 13.22 -1.11
CA ALA A 129 6.96 14.23 -1.88
C ALA A 129 5.63 14.60 -1.22
N VAL A 130 4.90 13.59 -0.70
CA VAL A 130 3.61 13.84 -0.03
C VAL A 130 3.82 14.43 1.38
N ALA A 131 4.81 13.97 2.15
CA ALA A 131 5.10 14.51 3.47
C ALA A 131 5.54 15.96 3.40
N GLN A 132 6.32 16.36 2.38
CA GLN A 132 6.67 17.76 2.17
C GLN A 132 5.40 18.62 2.05
N HIS A 133 4.44 18.23 1.20
CA HIS A 133 3.15 18.92 1.09
C HIS A 133 2.36 18.93 2.40
N MET A 134 2.30 17.80 3.13
CA MET A 134 1.60 17.73 4.43
C MET A 134 2.19 18.66 5.46
N ILE A 135 3.53 18.79 5.51
CA ILE A 135 4.27 19.70 6.41
C ILE A 135 3.99 21.15 6.04
N GLU A 136 4.11 21.52 4.76
CA GLU A 136 3.84 22.87 4.27
C GLU A 136 2.40 23.30 4.55
N ARG A 137 1.44 22.37 4.41
CA ARG A 137 0.02 22.61 4.71
C ARG A 137 -0.27 22.74 6.22
N GLY A 138 0.57 22.15 7.09
CA GLY A 138 0.46 22.22 8.56
C GLY A 138 -0.74 21.48 9.16
N LYS A 139 -1.41 20.58 8.41
CA LYS A 139 -2.60 19.84 8.87
C LYS A 139 -2.33 18.39 9.28
N GLY A 140 -1.04 17.99 9.27
CA GLY A 140 -0.67 16.59 9.50
C GLY A 140 -1.10 15.67 8.37
N GLY A 141 -1.02 14.36 8.58
CA GLY A 141 -1.37 13.36 7.57
C GLY A 141 -1.19 11.92 8.02
N ARG A 142 -1.48 10.99 7.10
CA ARG A 142 -1.31 9.54 7.32
C ARG A 142 -0.59 8.93 6.13
N ILE A 143 0.46 8.16 6.38
CA ILE A 143 1.19 7.41 5.34
C ILE A 143 1.15 5.94 5.72
N ILE A 144 0.62 5.11 4.81
CA ILE A 144 0.49 3.67 5.01
C ILE A 144 1.28 2.96 3.89
N ASN A 145 2.26 2.15 4.28
CA ASN A 145 3.11 1.40 3.37
C ASN A 145 2.68 -0.06 3.33
N ILE A 146 2.37 -0.60 2.15
CA ILE A 146 2.08 -2.03 2.02
C ILE A 146 3.41 -2.78 1.92
N SER A 147 3.78 -3.42 3.04
CA SER A 147 4.90 -4.33 3.15
C SER A 147 4.48 -5.76 2.75
N SER A 148 4.94 -6.75 3.47
CA SER A 148 4.59 -8.17 3.30
C SER A 148 4.99 -8.95 4.55
N GLN A 149 4.34 -10.09 4.80
CA GLN A 149 4.80 -11.06 5.81
C GLN A 149 6.27 -11.44 5.62
N VAL A 150 6.77 -11.52 4.37
CA VAL A 150 8.18 -11.83 4.11
C VAL A 150 9.13 -10.65 4.35
N GLY A 151 8.62 -9.48 4.68
CA GLY A 151 9.37 -8.37 5.25
C GLY A 151 9.54 -8.50 6.77
N VAL A 152 8.78 -9.40 7.42
CA VAL A 152 8.87 -9.72 8.85
C VAL A 152 9.68 -10.99 9.06
N VAL A 153 9.42 -12.02 8.24
CA VAL A 153 10.16 -13.29 8.24
C VAL A 153 10.71 -13.55 6.84
N GLY A 154 11.85 -14.25 6.73
CA GLY A 154 12.43 -14.60 5.44
C GLY A 154 11.55 -15.58 4.66
N GLY A 155 11.66 -15.54 3.33
CA GLY A 155 10.97 -16.48 2.43
C GLY A 155 11.88 -16.97 1.31
N PRO A 156 11.87 -18.28 0.97
CA PRO A 156 12.68 -18.81 -0.13
C PRO A 156 12.26 -18.23 -1.48
N LEU A 157 13.18 -18.21 -2.43
CA LEU A 157 12.99 -17.81 -3.82
C LEU A 157 12.55 -16.34 -4.02
N ARG A 158 12.69 -15.49 -3.00
CA ARG A 158 12.31 -14.08 -3.04
C ARG A 158 13.19 -13.19 -2.18
N ALA A 159 14.49 -13.49 -2.13
CA ALA A 159 15.45 -12.83 -1.24
C ALA A 159 15.45 -11.30 -1.40
N VAL A 160 15.53 -10.79 -2.64
CA VAL A 160 15.54 -9.34 -2.92
C VAL A 160 14.20 -8.68 -2.51
N TYR A 161 13.07 -9.31 -2.85
CA TYR A 161 11.76 -8.82 -2.45
C TYR A 161 11.59 -8.80 -0.93
N SER A 162 12.01 -9.86 -0.22
CA SER A 162 11.97 -9.92 1.25
C SER A 162 12.83 -8.83 1.87
N GLY A 163 14.04 -8.63 1.35
CA GLY A 163 14.93 -7.54 1.78
C GLY A 163 14.33 -6.16 1.56
N ALA A 164 13.73 -5.91 0.39
CA ALA A 164 13.06 -4.65 0.09
C ALA A 164 11.87 -4.41 1.04
N LYS A 165 11.02 -5.42 1.30
CA LYS A 165 9.87 -5.31 2.21
C LYS A 165 10.26 -5.20 3.68
N ALA A 166 11.37 -5.82 4.11
CA ALA A 166 11.97 -5.59 5.42
C ALA A 166 12.50 -4.14 5.53
N GLY A 167 13.13 -3.65 4.45
CA GLY A 167 13.52 -2.24 4.33
C GLY A 167 12.34 -1.29 4.50
N VAL A 168 11.18 -1.59 3.91
CA VAL A 168 9.94 -0.80 4.09
C VAL A 168 9.50 -0.80 5.56
N CYS A 169 9.56 -1.93 6.27
CA CYS A 169 9.20 -1.97 7.69
C CYS A 169 10.10 -1.08 8.54
N ASN A 170 11.41 -1.06 8.26
CA ASN A 170 12.34 -0.21 9.02
C ASN A 170 12.28 1.26 8.58
N LEU A 171 12.16 1.53 7.27
CA LEU A 171 11.93 2.86 6.72
C LEU A 171 10.69 3.51 7.36
N THR A 172 9.61 2.75 7.54
CA THR A 172 8.39 3.19 8.22
C THR A 172 8.68 3.74 9.62
N ARG A 173 9.54 3.08 10.41
CA ARG A 173 9.93 3.53 11.76
C ARG A 173 10.71 4.85 11.71
N SER A 174 11.69 4.93 10.80
CA SER A 174 12.53 6.13 10.66
C SER A 174 11.69 7.35 10.25
N LEU A 175 10.85 7.21 9.22
CA LEU A 175 9.99 8.30 8.76
C LEU A 175 8.94 8.69 9.82
N ALA A 176 8.42 7.72 10.59
CA ALA A 176 7.52 8.01 11.70
C ALA A 176 8.19 8.87 12.77
N ALA A 177 9.44 8.56 13.14
CA ALA A 177 10.20 9.33 14.11
C ALA A 177 10.49 10.76 13.63
N GLU A 178 10.82 10.94 12.34
CA GLU A 178 11.11 12.24 11.76
C GLU A 178 9.87 13.13 11.62
N TRP A 179 8.71 12.54 11.27
CA TRP A 179 7.53 13.32 10.90
C TRP A 179 6.44 13.38 11.97
N ALA A 180 6.59 12.68 13.10
CA ALA A 180 5.68 12.79 14.23
C ALA A 180 5.51 14.23 14.77
N PRO A 181 6.56 15.07 14.85
CA PRO A 181 6.40 16.50 15.25
C PRO A 181 5.47 17.31 14.33
N HIS A 182 5.27 16.85 13.09
CA HIS A 182 4.37 17.46 12.11
C HIS A 182 2.96 16.83 12.13
N ASN A 183 2.63 15.98 13.13
CA ASN A 183 1.37 15.26 13.22
C ASN A 183 1.11 14.34 12.00
N ILE A 184 2.20 13.78 11.43
CA ILE A 184 2.13 12.76 10.37
C ILE A 184 2.43 11.40 10.98
N THR A 185 1.50 10.46 10.87
CA THR A 185 1.78 9.07 11.24
C THR A 185 2.25 8.29 10.01
N VAL A 186 3.24 7.43 10.20
CA VAL A 186 3.75 6.54 9.15
C VAL A 186 3.69 5.11 9.67
N ASN A 187 2.91 4.25 9.00
CA ASN A 187 2.74 2.87 9.39
C ASN A 187 2.88 1.93 8.20
N ALA A 188 3.06 0.65 8.45
CA ALA A 188 3.04 -0.39 7.43
C ALA A 188 1.94 -1.42 7.72
N VAL A 189 1.38 -1.99 6.66
CA VAL A 189 0.60 -3.22 6.71
C VAL A 189 1.41 -4.31 6.05
N ALA A 190 1.51 -5.48 6.66
CA ALA A 190 2.26 -6.64 6.16
C ALA A 190 1.31 -7.81 5.86
N PRO A 191 0.73 -7.88 4.63
CA PRO A 191 -0.18 -8.94 4.24
C PRO A 191 0.53 -10.28 4.05
N THR A 192 -0.23 -11.36 4.21
CA THR A 192 0.09 -12.68 3.65
C THR A 192 -0.34 -12.78 2.19
N MET A 193 -0.26 -14.00 1.64
CA MET A 193 -0.79 -14.33 0.32
C MET A 193 -2.29 -14.01 0.28
N THR A 194 -2.62 -13.02 -0.55
CA THR A 194 -3.97 -12.45 -0.65
C THR A 194 -4.61 -12.88 -1.96
N ARG A 195 -5.90 -13.16 -1.96
CA ARG A 195 -6.68 -13.58 -3.13
C ARG A 195 -6.72 -12.45 -4.17
N THR A 196 -5.93 -12.59 -5.19
CA THR A 196 -5.85 -11.70 -6.35
C THR A 196 -5.84 -12.55 -7.60
N PRO A 197 -6.12 -12.01 -8.79
CA PRO A 197 -6.03 -12.79 -10.03
C PRO A 197 -4.69 -13.50 -10.19
N LEU A 198 -3.58 -12.87 -9.79
CA LEU A 198 -2.25 -13.46 -9.80
C LEU A 198 -2.12 -14.63 -8.80
N ALA A 199 -2.65 -14.48 -7.59
CA ALA A 199 -2.60 -15.53 -6.57
C ALA A 199 -3.50 -16.73 -6.95
N GLU A 200 -4.65 -16.49 -7.54
CA GLU A 200 -5.54 -17.56 -8.03
C GLU A 200 -4.87 -18.37 -9.15
N GLN A 201 -4.19 -17.70 -10.08
CA GLN A 201 -3.39 -18.38 -11.09
C GLN A 201 -2.25 -19.19 -10.44
N ALA A 202 -1.57 -18.62 -9.42
CA ALA A 202 -0.49 -19.28 -8.70
C ALA A 202 -0.96 -20.51 -7.88
N MET A 203 -2.25 -20.60 -7.51
CA MET A 203 -2.83 -21.76 -6.83
C MET A 203 -2.76 -23.06 -7.67
N GLN A 204 -2.53 -22.98 -8.97
CA GLN A 204 -2.26 -24.16 -9.80
C GLN A 204 -0.87 -24.75 -9.51
N ASN A 205 0.06 -23.99 -8.94
CA ASN A 205 1.40 -24.44 -8.57
C ASN A 205 1.39 -25.09 -7.18
N GLU A 206 1.93 -26.32 -7.08
CA GLU A 206 1.98 -27.06 -5.81
C GLU A 206 2.82 -26.35 -4.75
N GLY A 207 3.97 -25.77 -5.13
CA GLY A 207 4.83 -25.02 -4.21
C GLY A 207 4.11 -23.82 -3.60
N PHE A 208 3.24 -23.15 -4.36
CA PHE A 208 2.42 -22.06 -3.84
C PHE A 208 1.37 -22.58 -2.84
N ARG A 209 0.68 -23.69 -3.15
CA ARG A 209 -0.27 -24.33 -2.22
C ARG A 209 0.38 -24.76 -0.91
N VAL A 210 1.62 -25.27 -0.96
CA VAL A 210 2.40 -25.61 0.24
C VAL A 210 2.65 -24.37 1.10
N GLN A 211 2.93 -23.20 0.49
CA GLN A 211 3.09 -21.96 1.25
C GLN A 211 1.76 -21.48 1.86
N VAL A 212 0.64 -21.62 1.16
CA VAL A 212 -0.69 -21.29 1.68
C VAL A 212 -1.04 -22.14 2.91
N LYS A 213 -0.65 -23.41 2.95
CA LYS A 213 -0.85 -24.31 4.11
C LYS A 213 -0.12 -23.86 5.37
N LYS A 214 0.89 -22.98 5.26
CA LYS A 214 1.58 -22.38 6.43
C LYS A 214 0.77 -21.26 7.08
N ILE A 215 -0.24 -20.74 6.42
CA ILE A 215 -1.17 -19.79 7.02
C ILE A 215 -2.04 -20.56 8.02
N LEU A 216 -1.96 -20.23 9.31
CA LEU A 216 -2.69 -21.00 10.34
C LEU A 216 -4.22 -20.98 10.13
N MET A 217 -4.75 -19.87 9.58
CA MET A 217 -6.18 -19.78 9.20
C MET A 217 -6.54 -20.61 7.97
N GLY A 218 -5.58 -21.28 7.32
CA GLY A 218 -5.79 -22.27 6.26
C GLY A 218 -6.30 -21.73 4.92
N ARG A 219 -6.24 -20.43 4.68
CA ARG A 219 -6.76 -19.80 3.46
C ARG A 219 -5.92 -18.58 3.04
N LEU A 220 -6.11 -18.16 1.79
CA LEU A 220 -5.67 -16.84 1.36
C LEU A 220 -6.44 -15.75 2.13
N ALA A 221 -5.79 -14.63 2.40
CA ALA A 221 -6.50 -13.45 2.86
C ALA A 221 -7.37 -12.88 1.72
N GLU A 222 -8.50 -12.28 2.06
CA GLU A 222 -9.28 -11.50 1.09
C GLU A 222 -8.72 -10.08 0.99
N PRO A 223 -8.74 -9.43 -0.19
CA PRO A 223 -8.24 -8.07 -0.33
C PRO A 223 -8.88 -7.07 0.63
N ASP A 224 -10.17 -7.25 0.96
CA ASP A 224 -10.90 -6.37 1.88
C ASP A 224 -10.42 -6.52 3.33
N GLU A 225 -9.85 -7.66 3.72
CA GLU A 225 -9.24 -7.84 5.05
C GLU A 225 -7.96 -7.00 5.19
N ILE A 226 -7.23 -6.81 4.09
CA ILE A 226 -6.07 -5.92 4.06
C ILE A 226 -6.51 -4.45 4.03
N ALA A 227 -7.54 -4.14 3.26
CA ALA A 227 -8.11 -2.80 3.20
C ALA A 227 -8.66 -2.34 4.57
N GLY A 228 -9.27 -3.23 5.35
CA GLY A 228 -9.72 -2.95 6.71
C GLY A 228 -8.59 -2.48 7.64
N ALA A 229 -7.42 -3.11 7.55
CA ALA A 229 -6.24 -2.67 8.30
C ALA A 229 -5.75 -1.28 7.84
N VAL A 230 -5.81 -0.99 6.54
CA VAL A 230 -5.47 0.34 6.00
C VAL A 230 -6.45 1.40 6.53
N ILE A 231 -7.77 1.12 6.53
CA ILE A 231 -8.76 2.05 7.08
C ILE A 231 -8.48 2.35 8.54
N TYR A 232 -8.21 1.34 9.37
CA TYR A 232 -7.86 1.54 10.77
C TYR A 232 -6.69 2.53 10.95
N LEU A 233 -5.59 2.33 10.20
CA LEU A 233 -4.40 3.18 10.29
C LEU A 233 -4.61 4.58 9.68
N ALA A 234 -5.50 4.72 8.71
CA ALA A 234 -5.83 5.97 8.02
C ALA A 234 -6.80 6.85 8.81
N ALA A 235 -7.72 6.24 9.55
CA ALA A 235 -8.82 6.89 10.25
C ALA A 235 -8.40 7.44 11.63
N PRO A 236 -9.26 8.24 12.29
CA PRO A 236 -9.03 8.71 13.67
C PRO A 236 -8.72 7.59 14.67
N ALA A 237 -9.26 6.38 14.48
CA ALA A 237 -8.97 5.22 15.31
C ALA A 237 -7.47 4.87 15.37
N GLY A 238 -6.71 5.15 14.32
CA GLY A 238 -5.27 4.92 14.24
C GLY A 238 -4.40 6.11 14.65
N ALA A 239 -4.98 7.20 15.20
CA ALA A 239 -4.27 8.47 15.41
C ALA A 239 -3.03 8.37 16.32
N MET A 240 -3.01 7.42 17.27
CA MET A 240 -1.88 7.16 18.17
C MET A 240 -0.97 6.01 17.71
N VAL A 241 -1.21 5.47 16.51
CA VAL A 241 -0.36 4.42 15.94
C VAL A 241 0.60 5.06 14.94
N THR A 242 1.89 4.97 15.22
CA THR A 242 2.95 5.42 14.29
C THR A 242 4.19 4.54 14.43
N GLY A 243 4.94 4.35 13.35
CA GLY A 243 6.12 3.48 13.29
C GLY A 243 5.81 1.99 13.39
N HIS A 244 4.54 1.60 13.32
CA HIS A 244 4.11 0.21 13.49
C HIS A 244 4.01 -0.53 12.16
N THR A 245 4.32 -1.83 12.19
CA THR A 245 4.01 -2.76 11.09
C THR A 245 2.90 -3.70 11.56
N LEU A 246 1.68 -3.45 11.08
CA LEU A 246 0.52 -4.28 11.36
C LEU A 246 0.52 -5.51 10.45
N VAL A 247 0.77 -6.67 11.03
CA VAL A 247 0.78 -7.95 10.31
C VAL A 247 -0.64 -8.45 10.14
N VAL A 248 -1.04 -8.74 8.88
CA VAL A 248 -2.36 -9.27 8.52
C VAL A 248 -2.13 -10.54 7.71
N ASP A 249 -1.82 -11.63 8.40
CA ASP A 249 -1.23 -12.82 7.78
C ASP A 249 -1.85 -14.17 8.17
N GLY A 250 -2.93 -14.15 8.93
CA GLY A 250 -3.59 -15.38 9.38
C GLY A 250 -2.69 -16.28 10.23
N GLY A 251 -1.68 -15.69 10.90
CA GLY A 251 -0.75 -16.41 11.77
C GLY A 251 0.47 -17.00 11.07
N TYR A 252 0.72 -16.65 9.81
CA TYR A 252 1.87 -17.20 9.07
C TYR A 252 3.23 -16.92 9.73
N THR A 253 3.42 -15.74 10.35
CA THR A 253 4.72 -15.31 10.89
C THR A 253 4.99 -15.73 12.33
N ILE A 254 4.04 -16.39 13.01
CA ILE A 254 4.17 -16.78 14.42
C ILE A 254 4.54 -18.25 14.63
N VAL A 255 4.77 -19.02 13.56
CA VAL A 255 5.15 -20.45 13.56
C VAL A 255 6.38 -20.68 12.72
#